data_cdf392cbc3aa4fc2bc340f2e3b7ca1f8
#
_entry.id   cdf392cbc3aa4fc2bc340f2e3b7ca1f8
#
_cell.length_a   1.000
_cell.length_b   1.000
_cell.length_c   1.000
_cell.angle_alpha   90.00
_cell.angle_beta   90.00
_cell.angle_gamma   90.00
#
_symmetry.space_group_name_H-M   'P 1'
#
loop_
_entity.id
_entity.type
_entity.pdbx_description
1 polymer ?
#
loop_
_entity_poly.entity_id
_entity_poly.type
_entity_poly.pdbx_seq_one_letter_code
_entity_poly.pdbx_strand_id
1 'polypeptide(L)'
;MKVLVSDKMSQNGIDVLDAADGIQVVYKTNLSPEDLIKELQDTDALIIRSSTKVTKDVFAAVNKLKIIGRAGIGVDNIDCTTATERGVIVVNTPRGNATTTA
;
A
#
# COMPACT_ATOMS: atom_id res chain seq x y z
N MET A 1 13.74 2.61 -2.64
CA MET A 1 12.42 2.47 -2.02
C MET A 1 11.71 1.26 -2.59
N LYS A 2 11.21 0.40 -1.75
CA LYS A 2 10.47 -0.78 -2.19
C LYS A 2 8.99 -0.55 -2.00
N VAL A 3 8.20 -0.78 -3.05
CA VAL A 3 6.76 -0.60 -3.05
C VAL A 3 6.10 -1.94 -3.33
N LEU A 4 5.22 -2.39 -2.46
CA LEU A 4 4.45 -3.60 -2.67
C LEU A 4 3.05 -3.21 -3.16
N VAL A 5 2.62 -3.78 -4.26
CA VAL A 5 1.26 -3.63 -4.75
C VAL A 5 0.57 -4.97 -4.49
N SER A 6 -0.34 -5.00 -3.52
CA SER A 6 -0.93 -6.25 -3.04
C SER A 6 -2.35 -6.50 -3.53
N ASP A 7 -2.93 -5.57 -4.24
CA ASP A 7 -4.24 -5.76 -4.86
C ASP A 7 -4.14 -5.52 -6.37
N LYS A 8 -5.06 -6.07 -7.11
CA LYS A 8 -5.06 -5.95 -8.55
C LYS A 8 -5.17 -4.47 -8.95
N MET A 9 -4.31 -4.04 -9.83
CA MET A 9 -4.24 -2.65 -10.25
C MET A 9 -4.09 -2.60 -11.76
N SER A 10 -4.48 -1.48 -12.38
CA SER A 10 -4.34 -1.35 -13.83
C SER A 10 -2.86 -1.32 -14.21
N GLN A 11 -2.56 -1.79 -15.40
CA GLN A 11 -1.18 -1.79 -15.90
C GLN A 11 -0.60 -0.37 -15.93
N ASN A 12 -1.42 0.62 -16.25
CA ASN A 12 -0.94 1.99 -16.27
C ASN A 12 -0.44 2.47 -14.91
N GLY A 13 -1.11 2.09 -13.85
CA GLY A 13 -0.67 2.47 -12.50
C GLY A 13 0.66 1.81 -12.15
N ILE A 14 0.82 0.55 -12.52
CA ILE A 14 2.06 -0.18 -12.26
C ILE A 14 3.19 0.40 -13.09
N ASP A 15 2.94 0.75 -14.35
CA ASP A 15 3.94 1.32 -15.23
C ASP A 15 4.47 2.65 -14.72
N VAL A 16 3.61 3.48 -14.16
CA VAL A 16 4.02 4.75 -13.58
C VAL A 16 4.99 4.54 -12.43
N LEU A 17 4.72 3.55 -11.59
CA LEU A 17 5.60 3.26 -10.47
C LEU A 17 6.93 2.66 -10.95
N ASP A 18 6.87 1.77 -11.92
CA ASP A 18 8.07 1.15 -12.46
C ASP A 18 8.97 2.16 -13.14
N ALA A 19 8.41 3.18 -13.74
CA ALA A 19 9.17 4.20 -14.42
C ALA A 19 9.88 5.16 -13.48
N ALA A 20 9.51 5.18 -12.21
CA ALA A 20 10.10 6.11 -11.27
C ALA A 20 11.46 5.61 -10.79
N ASP A 21 12.45 6.49 -10.84
CA ASP A 21 13.79 6.11 -10.43
C ASP A 21 13.85 5.85 -8.93
N GLY A 22 14.56 4.85 -8.55
CA GLY A 22 14.76 4.54 -7.14
C GLY A 22 13.61 3.77 -6.52
N ILE A 23 12.61 3.38 -7.30
CA ILE A 23 11.49 2.61 -6.80
C ILE A 23 11.54 1.19 -7.34
N GLN A 24 11.51 0.22 -6.43
CA GLN A 24 11.42 -1.17 -6.79
C GLN A 24 9.97 -1.60 -6.54
N VAL A 25 9.26 -2.00 -7.57
CA VAL A 25 7.87 -2.41 -7.46
C VAL A 25 7.78 -3.93 -7.39
N VAL A 26 7.06 -4.42 -6.38
CA VAL A 26 6.76 -5.84 -6.26
C VAL A 26 5.24 -5.98 -6.36
N TYR A 27 4.78 -6.75 -7.33
CA TYR A 27 3.34 -6.92 -7.55
C TYR A 27 2.96 -8.34 -7.20
N LYS A 28 2.29 -8.52 -6.07
CA LYS A 28 1.82 -9.81 -5.59
C LYS A 28 0.42 -9.66 -5.03
N THR A 29 -0.52 -10.38 -5.58
CA THR A 29 -1.91 -10.28 -5.14
C THR A 29 -2.34 -11.53 -4.39
N ASN A 30 -3.48 -11.48 -3.78
CA ASN A 30 -4.06 -12.62 -3.04
C ASN A 30 -3.18 -13.11 -1.88
N LEU A 31 -2.49 -12.19 -1.24
CA LEU A 31 -1.66 -12.55 -0.11
C LEU A 31 -2.52 -12.83 1.12
N SER A 32 -2.20 -13.88 1.87
CA SER A 32 -2.80 -14.09 3.17
C SER A 32 -2.25 -13.04 4.13
N PRO A 33 -2.87 -12.82 5.28
CA PRO A 33 -2.33 -11.87 6.25
C PRO A 33 -0.89 -12.19 6.65
N GLU A 34 -0.56 -13.46 6.77
CA GLU A 34 0.79 -13.86 7.11
C GLU A 34 1.78 -13.54 6.00
N ASP A 35 1.40 -13.82 4.76
CA ASP A 35 2.25 -13.53 3.61
C ASP A 35 2.42 -12.02 3.43
N LEU A 36 1.35 -11.26 3.67
CA LEU A 36 1.41 -9.81 3.60
C LEU A 36 2.43 -9.28 4.61
N ILE A 37 2.40 -9.77 5.84
CA ILE A 37 3.35 -9.38 6.87
C ILE A 37 4.78 -9.71 6.43
N LYS A 38 4.99 -10.87 5.86
CA LYS A 38 6.33 -11.24 5.39
C LYS A 38 6.83 -10.30 4.31
N GLU A 39 5.98 -9.98 3.34
CA GLU A 39 6.38 -9.08 2.26
C GLU A 39 6.64 -7.66 2.76
N LEU A 40 5.93 -7.24 3.77
CA LEU A 40 6.06 -5.87 4.27
C LEU A 40 7.29 -5.66 5.17
N GLN A 41 7.99 -6.70 5.55
CA GLN A 41 9.16 -6.56 6.44
C GLN A 41 10.26 -5.67 5.85
N ASP A 42 10.39 -5.66 4.53
CA ASP A 42 11.39 -4.86 3.86
C ASP A 42 10.75 -3.88 2.86
N THR A 43 9.51 -3.53 3.06
CA THR A 43 8.75 -2.66 2.16
C THR A 43 8.58 -1.28 2.77
N ASP A 44 8.80 -0.24 1.99
CA ASP A 44 8.64 1.14 2.44
C ASP A 44 7.24 1.66 2.19
N ALA A 45 6.60 1.24 1.13
CA ALA A 45 5.26 1.70 0.76
C ALA A 45 4.39 0.54 0.31
N LEU A 46 3.11 0.62 0.62
CA LEU A 46 2.13 -0.41 0.25
C LEU A 46 1.03 0.25 -0.57
N ILE A 47 0.69 -0.34 -1.70
CA ILE A 47 -0.43 0.12 -2.52
C ILE A 47 -1.50 -0.96 -2.52
N ILE A 48 -2.71 -0.59 -2.16
CA ILE A 48 -3.83 -1.52 -2.07
C ILE A 48 -5.09 -0.94 -2.69
N ARG A 49 -6.07 -1.77 -2.84
CA ARG A 49 -7.43 -1.37 -3.17
C ARG A 49 -8.33 -1.89 -2.05
N SER A 50 -9.40 -2.61 -2.40
CA SER A 50 -10.34 -3.05 -1.38
C SER A 50 -10.14 -4.48 -0.89
N SER A 51 -9.32 -5.26 -1.57
CA SER A 51 -9.15 -6.67 -1.20
C SER A 51 -8.17 -6.90 -0.06
N THR A 52 -7.12 -6.10 0.01
CA THR A 52 -6.15 -6.24 1.09
C THR A 52 -6.63 -5.48 2.32
N LYS A 53 -6.49 -6.10 3.48
CA LYS A 53 -6.84 -5.46 4.74
C LYS A 53 -5.58 -5.25 5.57
N VAL A 54 -5.38 -4.04 6.05
CA VAL A 54 -4.23 -3.71 6.89
C VAL A 54 -4.75 -3.46 8.30
N THR A 55 -4.68 -4.50 9.10
CA THR A 55 -5.24 -4.49 10.43
C THR A 55 -4.18 -4.11 11.47
N LYS A 56 -4.62 -3.96 12.70
CA LYS A 56 -3.72 -3.69 13.82
C LYS A 56 -2.63 -4.75 13.92
N ASP A 57 -2.95 -6.01 13.67
CA ASP A 57 -1.96 -7.08 13.74
C ASP A 57 -0.87 -6.92 12.69
N VAL A 58 -1.23 -6.48 11.50
CA VAL A 58 -0.27 -6.22 10.45
C VAL A 58 0.67 -5.09 10.85
N PHE A 59 0.11 -3.99 11.37
CA PHE A 59 0.93 -2.88 11.81
C PHE A 59 1.87 -3.27 12.96
N ALA A 60 1.41 -4.12 13.85
CA ALA A 60 2.22 -4.54 14.99
C ALA A 60 3.45 -5.37 14.56
N ALA A 61 3.33 -6.06 13.44
CA ALA A 61 4.40 -6.93 12.95
C ALA A 61 5.33 -6.26 11.93
N VAL A 62 5.03 -5.03 11.52
CA VAL A 62 5.77 -4.35 10.45
C VAL A 62 6.33 -3.04 10.97
N ASN A 63 7.62 -2.82 10.78
CA ASN A 63 8.27 -1.62 11.30
C ASN A 63 8.83 -0.69 10.23
N LYS A 64 9.04 -1.18 9.03
CA LYS A 64 9.66 -0.37 7.99
C LYS A 64 8.66 0.41 7.14
N LEU A 65 7.43 -0.02 7.11
CA LEU A 65 6.40 0.60 6.28
C LEU A 65 6.16 2.04 6.70
N LYS A 66 6.19 2.96 5.76
CA LYS A 66 6.03 4.40 6.01
C LYS A 66 4.77 4.98 5.44
N ILE A 67 4.27 4.43 4.33
CA ILE A 67 3.13 5.01 3.65
C ILE A 67 2.28 3.91 3.03
N ILE A 68 0.96 4.10 3.07
CA ILE A 68 0.01 3.21 2.42
C ILE A 68 -0.84 4.06 1.46
N GLY A 69 -0.88 3.66 0.20
CA GLY A 69 -1.77 4.28 -0.79
C GLY A 69 -2.92 3.34 -1.09
N ARG A 70 -4.14 3.84 -1.01
CA ARG A 70 -5.33 3.05 -1.36
C ARG A 70 -5.98 3.68 -2.57
N ALA A 71 -6.11 2.92 -3.63
CA ALA A 71 -6.78 3.37 -4.85
C ALA A 71 -8.27 3.06 -4.70
N GLY A 72 -9.07 4.08 -4.49
CA GLY A 72 -10.50 3.91 -4.31
C GLY A 72 -11.09 4.95 -3.39
N ILE A 73 -12.35 4.78 -3.03
CA ILE A 73 -13.05 5.71 -2.15
C ILE A 73 -13.05 5.13 -0.75
N GLY A 74 -12.64 5.89 0.21
CA GLY A 74 -12.63 5.46 1.62
C GLY A 74 -11.38 4.68 1.99
N VAL A 75 -11.28 4.29 3.24
CA VAL A 75 -10.14 3.54 3.76
C VAL A 75 -10.62 2.50 4.78
N ASP A 76 -11.79 1.95 4.56
CA ASP A 76 -12.41 1.03 5.54
C ASP A 76 -11.60 -0.24 5.79
N ASN A 77 -10.74 -0.60 4.87
CA ASN A 77 -9.92 -1.79 5.02
C ASN A 77 -8.55 -1.51 5.64
N ILE A 78 -8.34 -0.31 6.16
CA ILE A 78 -7.10 0.06 6.83
C ILE A 78 -7.42 0.56 8.24
N ASP A 79 -6.72 0.05 9.23
CA ASP A 79 -6.85 0.57 10.61
C ASP A 79 -6.08 1.89 10.70
N CYS A 80 -6.73 2.97 10.33
CA CYS A 80 -6.09 4.28 10.28
C CYS A 80 -5.64 4.78 11.64
N THR A 81 -6.34 4.42 12.70
CA THR A 81 -5.95 4.82 14.04
C THR A 81 -4.59 4.23 14.40
N THR A 82 -4.40 2.95 14.13
CA THR A 82 -3.14 2.29 14.38
C THR A 82 -2.05 2.84 13.46
N ALA A 83 -2.39 3.12 12.19
CA ALA A 83 -1.43 3.71 11.27
C ALA A 83 -0.89 5.03 11.80
N THR A 84 -1.76 5.88 12.30
CA THR A 84 -1.37 7.17 12.87
C THR A 84 -0.47 6.97 14.09
N GLU A 85 -0.81 6.05 14.95
CA GLU A 85 0.00 5.75 16.13
C GLU A 85 1.39 5.26 15.78
N ARG A 86 1.51 4.56 14.66
CA ARG A 86 2.79 4.01 14.20
C ARG A 86 3.55 4.95 13.27
N GLY A 87 3.00 6.12 12.99
CA GLY A 87 3.64 7.07 12.09
C GLY A 87 3.56 6.69 10.62
N VAL A 88 2.59 5.86 10.23
CA VAL A 88 2.39 5.47 8.85
C VAL A 88 1.39 6.41 8.19
N ILE A 89 1.76 6.98 7.07
CA ILE A 89 0.90 7.90 6.34
C ILE A 89 -0.05 7.10 5.46
N VAL A 90 -1.34 7.41 5.53
CA VAL A 90 -2.34 6.76 4.68
C VAL A 90 -2.90 7.79 3.72
N VAL A 91 -2.81 7.51 2.42
CA VAL A 91 -3.35 8.39 1.38
C VAL A 91 -4.39 7.63 0.58
N ASN A 92 -5.40 8.33 0.13
CA ASN A 92 -6.49 7.76 -0.66
C ASN A 92 -6.53 8.47 -2.01
N THR A 93 -6.48 7.69 -3.10
CA THR A 93 -6.50 8.25 -4.43
C THR A 93 -7.74 7.75 -5.15
N PRO A 94 -8.85 8.45 -5.05
CA PRO A 94 -10.08 8.01 -5.65
C PRO A 94 -9.93 7.89 -7.15
N ARG A 95 -10.29 6.77 -7.68
CA ARG A 95 -10.35 6.54 -9.11
C ARG A 95 -9.05 6.76 -9.85
N GLY A 96 -8.00 6.86 -9.18
CA GLY A 96 -6.72 6.97 -9.81
C GLY A 96 -6.44 8.21 -10.58
N ASN A 97 -7.29 9.23 -10.47
CA ASN A 97 -7.01 10.42 -11.19
C ASN A 97 -6.47 11.50 -10.39
N ALA A 98 -5.89 11.19 -9.37
CA ALA A 98 -5.28 12.13 -8.57
C ALA A 98 -4.20 12.81 -9.21
N THR A 99 -3.91 12.41 -10.30
CA THR A 99 -2.91 13.02 -10.91
C THR A 99 -2.95 14.36 -10.91
N THR A 100 -4.01 14.83 -10.93
CA THR A 100 -3.98 16.06 -11.09
C THR A 100 -3.60 16.74 -10.07
N THR A 101 -3.48 16.42 -9.25
CA THR A 101 -3.26 17.20 -8.42
C THR A 101 -2.38 17.34 -7.99
N ALA A 102 -2.16 17.01 -8.28
CA ALA A 102 -1.29 17.23 -7.84
C ALA A 102 -1.05 17.72 -7.37
#